data_651f3b37a95affecc33ae5240f9d9c59
#
_entry.id   651f3b37a95affecc33ae5240f9d9c59
#
_cell.length_a   1.000
_cell.length_b   1.000
_cell.length_c   1.000
_cell.angle_alpha   90.00
_cell.angle_beta   90.00
_cell.angle_gamma   90.00
#
_symmetry.space_group_name_H-M   'P 1'
#
loop_
_entity.id
_entity.type
_entity.pdbx_description
1 polymer ?
#
loop_
_entity_poly.entity_id
_entity_poly.type
_entity_poly.pdbx_seq_one_letter_code
_entity_poly.pdbx_strand_id
1 'polypeptide(L)'
;MDNNLQHYASPYYDPQKAHEYYMRTRELKGRRSATKLSDEGKKVWSYTKNEIKAEKKAKIEGEQEKRKQTITALRERASATREQISARLKELNDALTKRASRKKEAIDSDKKSDLEDIEKTSTAEKERITSKTNSAIERLMAEKIPDSLPKAERAKRIAERNEKIAKLRSDSKAAKSKVSEESQSSKEGVRSDATVRKQQVSEEPKEDRAANSANASAERKQVASRLKSAISAAREAYKAAKESLDSSYEEIYQREFDKIAAEMPKVSKRKGKSSKKTK
;
A
#
# COMPACT_ATOMS: atom_id res chain seq x y z
N MET A 1 -1.14 -14.76 5.17
CA MET A 1 -0.61 -13.60 5.93
C MET A 1 -0.35 -14.08 7.35
N ASP A 2 0.91 -14.28 7.67
CA ASP A 2 1.32 -15.00 8.88
C ASP A 2 1.04 -14.22 10.15
N ASN A 3 0.23 -14.84 11.02
CA ASN A 3 -0.16 -14.37 12.36
C ASN A 3 1.00 -14.38 13.39
N ASN A 4 2.24 -14.29 12.95
CA ASN A 4 3.43 -14.48 13.80
C ASN A 4 3.77 -13.29 14.75
N LEU A 5 2.94 -12.23 14.79
CA LEU A 5 3.14 -11.11 15.72
C LEU A 5 2.41 -11.29 17.07
N GLN A 6 1.57 -12.32 17.22
CA GLN A 6 0.82 -12.57 18.46
C GLN A 6 1.64 -13.27 19.56
N HIS A 7 2.82 -13.84 19.27
CA HIS A 7 3.60 -14.61 20.23
C HIS A 7 4.49 -13.79 21.18
N TYR A 8 4.47 -12.46 21.13
CA TYR A 8 5.32 -11.62 22.01
C TYR A 8 4.59 -10.92 23.16
N ALA A 9 3.31 -11.15 23.36
CA ALA A 9 2.66 -10.81 24.61
C ALA A 9 3.00 -11.94 25.62
N SER A 10 3.94 -11.66 26.56
CA SER A 10 4.23 -12.61 27.63
C SER A 10 2.96 -12.89 28.42
N PRO A 11 2.41 -14.12 28.42
CA PRO A 11 1.23 -14.46 29.19
C PRO A 11 1.50 -14.56 30.72
N TYR A 12 2.70 -14.16 31.18
CA TYR A 12 3.20 -14.47 32.51
C TYR A 12 3.46 -13.26 33.41
N TYR A 13 3.01 -12.05 33.07
CA TYR A 13 3.02 -10.95 34.03
C TYR A 13 1.81 -11.06 34.95
N ASP A 14 2.02 -11.71 36.12
CA ASP A 14 1.06 -11.76 37.19
C ASP A 14 1.43 -10.69 38.24
N PRO A 15 0.65 -9.62 38.39
CA PRO A 15 0.94 -8.53 39.34
C PRO A 15 1.00 -9.02 40.78
N GLN A 16 0.23 -10.06 41.14
CA GLN A 16 0.21 -10.63 42.49
C GLN A 16 1.54 -11.31 42.78
N LYS A 17 2.04 -12.13 41.86
CA LYS A 17 3.37 -12.76 41.99
C LYS A 17 4.49 -11.70 42.06
N ALA A 18 4.42 -10.65 41.27
CA ALA A 18 5.40 -9.55 41.34
C ALA A 18 5.40 -8.88 42.73
N HIS A 19 4.21 -8.67 43.35
CA HIS A 19 4.11 -8.13 44.70
C HIS A 19 4.63 -9.09 45.75
N GLU A 20 4.30 -10.37 45.69
CA GLU A 20 4.82 -11.41 46.60
C GLU A 20 6.35 -11.47 46.55
N TYR A 21 6.96 -11.45 45.35
CA TYR A 21 8.41 -11.39 45.18
C TYR A 21 9.03 -10.13 45.80
N TYR A 22 8.37 -8.98 45.63
CA TYR A 22 8.86 -7.72 46.21
C TYR A 22 8.83 -7.79 47.76
N MET A 23 7.78 -8.27 48.34
CA MET A 23 7.66 -8.42 49.81
C MET A 23 8.68 -9.41 50.37
N ARG A 24 8.83 -10.60 49.73
CA ARG A 24 9.85 -11.60 50.06
C ARG A 24 11.28 -11.05 49.94
N THR A 25 11.57 -10.32 48.87
CA THR A 25 12.87 -9.66 48.67
C THR A 25 13.19 -8.65 49.78
N ARG A 26 12.19 -7.86 50.21
CA ARG A 26 12.35 -6.89 51.30
C ARG A 26 12.62 -7.58 52.64
N GLU A 27 11.95 -8.66 52.91
CA GLU A 27 12.14 -9.48 54.11
C GLU A 27 13.56 -10.09 54.12
N LEU A 28 14.00 -10.68 53.02
CA LEU A 28 15.35 -11.24 52.89
C LEU A 28 16.45 -10.20 53.10
N LYS A 29 16.29 -8.98 52.55
CA LYS A 29 17.24 -7.88 52.79
C LYS A 29 17.37 -7.53 54.28
N GLY A 30 16.25 -7.52 55.02
CA GLY A 30 16.27 -7.27 56.45
C GLY A 30 16.98 -8.31 57.28
N ARG A 31 17.10 -9.56 56.82
CA ARG A 31 17.75 -10.65 57.57
C ARG A 31 19.28 -10.61 57.47
N ARG A 32 19.87 -9.97 56.46
CA ARG A 32 21.30 -9.90 56.20
C ARG A 32 21.98 -8.78 56.98
N SER A 33 22.34 -8.99 58.20
CA SER A 33 23.06 -8.02 59.01
C SER A 33 24.52 -8.44 59.17
N ALA A 34 25.46 -7.66 58.63
CA ALA A 34 26.91 -7.92 58.75
C ALA A 34 27.39 -7.95 60.23
N THR A 35 26.57 -7.47 61.19
CA THR A 35 26.86 -7.59 62.63
C THR A 35 26.86 -9.00 63.17
N LYS A 36 26.28 -9.97 62.41
CA LYS A 36 26.26 -11.38 62.73
C LYS A 36 27.55 -12.14 62.35
N LEU A 37 28.43 -11.50 61.53
CA LEU A 37 29.65 -12.12 61.01
C LEU A 37 30.87 -11.73 61.84
N SER A 38 31.85 -12.61 61.91
CA SER A 38 33.24 -12.29 62.32
C SER A 38 33.88 -11.25 61.40
N ASP A 39 35.02 -10.68 61.76
CA ASP A 39 35.71 -9.71 60.90
C ASP A 39 36.24 -10.34 59.60
N GLU A 40 36.63 -11.59 59.64
CA GLU A 40 36.98 -12.38 58.44
C GLU A 40 35.73 -12.67 57.61
N GLY A 41 34.63 -13.09 58.25
CA GLY A 41 33.37 -13.31 57.58
C GLY A 41 32.83 -12.05 56.86
N LYS A 42 33.04 -10.86 57.42
CA LYS A 42 32.70 -9.58 56.75
C LYS A 42 33.52 -9.37 55.48
N LYS A 43 34.82 -9.69 55.48
CA LYS A 43 35.68 -9.58 54.29
C LYS A 43 35.24 -10.56 53.23
N VAL A 44 35.02 -11.84 53.56
CA VAL A 44 34.53 -12.85 52.62
C VAL A 44 33.16 -12.43 52.06
N TRP A 45 32.22 -11.97 52.89
CA TRP A 45 30.93 -11.52 52.45
C TRP A 45 31.02 -10.33 51.48
N SER A 46 31.93 -9.39 51.74
CA SER A 46 32.12 -8.24 50.85
C SER A 46 32.60 -8.66 49.46
N TYR A 47 33.51 -9.63 49.40
CA TYR A 47 34.03 -10.20 48.17
C TYR A 47 32.90 -10.93 47.40
N THR A 48 32.26 -11.93 48.03
CA THR A 48 31.15 -12.68 47.45
C THR A 48 30.00 -11.81 46.95
N LYS A 49 29.65 -10.77 47.74
CA LYS A 49 28.64 -9.80 47.36
C LYS A 49 29.00 -9.07 46.07
N ASN A 50 30.28 -8.71 45.87
CA ASN A 50 30.73 -8.00 44.65
C ASN A 50 30.68 -8.93 43.44
N GLU A 51 31.05 -10.22 43.59
CA GLU A 51 30.96 -11.21 42.52
C GLU A 51 29.49 -11.42 42.10
N ILE A 52 28.58 -11.67 43.03
CA ILE A 52 27.14 -11.83 42.76
C ILE A 52 26.60 -10.57 42.08
N LYS A 53 27.03 -9.38 42.50
CA LYS A 53 26.60 -8.11 41.89
C LYS A 53 27.09 -7.96 40.44
N ALA A 54 28.33 -8.40 40.16
CA ALA A 54 28.89 -8.37 38.81
C ALA A 54 28.14 -9.33 37.88
N GLU A 55 27.90 -10.56 38.35
CA GLU A 55 27.14 -11.57 37.60
C GLU A 55 25.69 -11.08 37.30
N LYS A 56 25.00 -10.56 38.32
CA LYS A 56 23.68 -9.97 38.16
C LYS A 56 23.67 -8.87 37.09
N LYS A 57 24.66 -7.96 37.15
CA LYS A 57 24.79 -6.88 36.16
C LYS A 57 24.96 -7.42 34.76
N ALA A 58 25.82 -8.40 34.54
CA ALA A 58 26.07 -9.03 33.24
C ALA A 58 24.77 -9.66 32.67
N LYS A 59 23.99 -10.37 33.52
CA LYS A 59 22.69 -10.94 33.08
C LYS A 59 21.67 -9.88 32.69
N ILE A 60 21.56 -8.79 33.47
CA ILE A 60 20.67 -7.67 33.14
C ILE A 60 21.09 -6.98 31.83
N GLU A 61 22.38 -6.80 31.61
CA GLU A 61 22.91 -6.26 30.34
C GLU A 61 22.60 -7.19 29.17
N GLY A 62 22.72 -8.52 29.34
CA GLY A 62 22.33 -9.49 28.34
C GLY A 62 20.84 -9.41 27.96
N GLU A 63 19.95 -9.30 28.95
CA GLU A 63 18.51 -9.12 28.68
C GLU A 63 18.20 -7.75 28.03
N GLN A 64 18.93 -6.73 28.39
CA GLN A 64 18.81 -5.41 27.74
C GLN A 64 19.21 -5.47 26.26
N GLU A 65 20.27 -6.19 25.94
CA GLU A 65 20.74 -6.36 24.55
C GLU A 65 19.74 -7.17 23.72
N LYS A 66 19.21 -8.27 24.26
CA LYS A 66 18.13 -9.05 23.62
C LYS A 66 16.92 -8.17 23.29
N ARG A 67 16.50 -7.31 24.23
CA ARG A 67 15.42 -6.35 24.00
C ARG A 67 15.72 -5.41 22.85
N LYS A 68 16.96 -4.85 22.79
CA LYS A 68 17.37 -3.95 21.71
C LYS A 68 17.30 -4.66 20.36
N GLN A 69 17.86 -5.85 20.25
CA GLN A 69 17.85 -6.66 19.04
C GLN A 69 16.41 -6.98 18.59
N THR A 70 15.54 -7.36 19.52
CA THR A 70 14.12 -7.61 19.23
C THR A 70 13.43 -6.36 18.67
N ILE A 71 13.63 -5.19 19.30
CA ILE A 71 13.03 -3.93 18.83
C ILE A 71 13.55 -3.54 17.45
N THR A 72 14.85 -3.74 17.20
CA THR A 72 15.45 -3.46 15.88
C THR A 72 14.85 -4.37 14.81
N ALA A 73 14.79 -5.67 15.04
CA ALA A 73 14.16 -6.62 14.11
C ALA A 73 12.69 -6.31 13.83
N LEU A 74 11.91 -5.88 14.84
CA LEU A 74 10.53 -5.45 14.66
C LEU A 74 10.41 -4.21 13.77
N ARG A 75 11.32 -3.24 13.93
CA ARG A 75 11.35 -2.03 13.10
C ARG A 75 11.71 -2.34 11.65
N GLU A 76 12.70 -3.19 11.42
CA GLU A 76 13.11 -3.62 10.09
C GLU A 76 11.98 -4.36 9.36
N ARG A 77 11.30 -5.29 10.03
CA ARG A 77 10.11 -5.97 9.48
C ARG A 77 9.00 -5.00 9.13
N ALA A 78 8.72 -4.02 9.99
CA ALA A 78 7.70 -3.02 9.72
C ALA A 78 8.09 -2.10 8.54
N SER A 79 9.37 -1.77 8.37
CA SER A 79 9.88 -1.03 7.22
C SER A 79 9.69 -1.81 5.94
N ALA A 80 10.14 -3.07 5.90
CA ALA A 80 9.99 -3.95 4.75
C ALA A 80 8.51 -4.11 4.33
N THR A 81 7.61 -4.28 5.30
CA THR A 81 6.16 -4.36 5.01
C THR A 81 5.62 -3.07 4.40
N ARG A 82 6.06 -1.89 4.88
CA ARG A 82 5.65 -0.60 4.30
C ARG A 82 6.18 -0.40 2.88
N GLU A 83 7.38 -0.87 2.59
CA GLU A 83 7.97 -0.86 1.25
C GLU A 83 7.17 -1.76 0.31
N GLN A 84 6.79 -2.96 0.73
CA GLN A 84 5.92 -3.86 -0.03
C GLN A 84 4.55 -3.23 -0.34
N ILE A 85 3.92 -2.56 0.64
CA ILE A 85 2.66 -1.83 0.42
C ILE A 85 2.85 -0.73 -0.63
N SER A 86 3.99 -0.02 -0.59
CA SER A 86 4.31 1.05 -1.54
C SER A 86 4.54 0.52 -2.95
N ALA A 87 5.28 -0.58 -3.09
CA ALA A 87 5.53 -1.26 -4.35
C ALA A 87 4.23 -1.76 -4.98
N ARG A 88 3.37 -2.44 -4.20
CA ARG A 88 2.06 -2.91 -4.66
C ARG A 88 1.15 -1.77 -5.12
N LEU A 89 1.12 -0.64 -4.38
CA LEU A 89 0.35 0.54 -4.77
C LEU A 89 0.83 1.09 -6.12
N LYS A 90 2.14 1.16 -6.33
CA LYS A 90 2.74 1.59 -7.60
C LYS A 90 2.33 0.65 -8.74
N GLU A 91 2.47 -0.66 -8.55
CA GLU A 91 2.08 -1.66 -9.57
C GLU A 91 0.61 -1.56 -9.96
N LEU A 92 -0.30 -1.39 -8.98
CA LEU A 92 -1.73 -1.20 -9.23
C LEU A 92 -1.99 0.07 -10.05
N ASN A 93 -1.35 1.19 -9.71
CA ASN A 93 -1.51 2.44 -10.44
C ASN A 93 -0.92 2.38 -11.85
N ASP A 94 0.21 1.68 -12.04
CA ASP A 94 0.81 1.45 -13.36
C ASP A 94 -0.09 0.56 -14.22
N ALA A 95 -0.71 -0.47 -13.65
CA ALA A 95 -1.67 -1.32 -14.33
C ALA A 95 -2.91 -0.52 -14.79
N LEU A 96 -3.46 0.36 -13.94
CA LEU A 96 -4.57 1.25 -14.32
C LEU A 96 -4.17 2.19 -15.45
N THR A 97 -2.97 2.75 -15.40
CA THR A 97 -2.45 3.62 -16.47
C THR A 97 -2.33 2.87 -17.81
N LYS A 98 -1.75 1.68 -17.80
CA LYS A 98 -1.63 0.83 -18.99
C LYS A 98 -3.01 0.44 -19.55
N ARG A 99 -3.97 0.10 -18.68
CA ARG A 99 -5.35 -0.21 -19.10
C ARG A 99 -6.01 1.01 -19.77
N ALA A 100 -5.88 2.20 -19.20
CA ALA A 100 -6.42 3.42 -19.78
C ALA A 100 -5.77 3.75 -21.12
N SER A 101 -4.44 3.60 -21.28
CA SER A 101 -3.75 3.78 -22.55
C SER A 101 -4.28 2.83 -23.63
N ARG A 102 -4.39 1.54 -23.34
CA ARG A 102 -4.93 0.55 -24.30
C ARG A 102 -6.37 0.87 -24.72
N LYS A 103 -7.23 1.30 -23.77
CA LYS A 103 -8.61 1.73 -24.11
C LYS A 103 -8.59 2.95 -25.02
N LYS A 104 -7.71 3.93 -24.80
CA LYS A 104 -7.59 5.12 -25.66
C LYS A 104 -7.07 4.77 -27.05
N GLU A 105 -6.10 3.89 -27.16
CA GLU A 105 -5.60 3.38 -28.45
C GLU A 105 -6.70 2.66 -29.23
N ALA A 106 -7.51 1.84 -28.57
CA ALA A 106 -8.66 1.19 -29.20
C ALA A 106 -9.67 2.22 -29.75
N ILE A 107 -10.02 3.25 -28.95
CA ILE A 107 -10.90 4.34 -29.39
C ILE A 107 -10.32 5.08 -30.61
N ASP A 108 -9.00 5.30 -30.64
CA ASP A 108 -8.37 5.94 -31.81
C ASP A 108 -8.41 5.04 -33.05
N SER A 109 -8.24 3.73 -32.88
CA SER A 109 -8.37 2.74 -33.97
C SER A 109 -9.81 2.71 -34.53
N ASP A 110 -10.82 2.61 -33.62
CA ASP A 110 -12.23 2.61 -34.01
C ASP A 110 -12.56 3.90 -34.77
N LYS A 111 -12.19 5.07 -34.21
CA LYS A 111 -12.39 6.38 -34.84
C LYS A 111 -11.79 6.44 -36.24
N LYS A 112 -10.58 5.90 -36.44
CA LYS A 112 -9.93 5.87 -37.73
C LYS A 112 -10.71 5.02 -38.74
N SER A 113 -11.12 3.84 -38.33
CA SER A 113 -11.93 2.93 -39.14
C SER A 113 -13.26 3.58 -39.55
N ASP A 114 -13.98 4.17 -38.59
CA ASP A 114 -15.27 4.81 -38.82
C ASP A 114 -15.13 5.98 -39.82
N LEU A 115 -14.09 6.81 -39.68
CA LEU A 115 -13.81 7.91 -40.59
C LEU A 115 -13.47 7.45 -41.99
N GLU A 116 -12.71 6.35 -42.15
CA GLU A 116 -12.40 5.71 -43.46
C GLU A 116 -13.67 5.17 -44.11
N ASP A 117 -14.56 4.55 -43.36
CA ASP A 117 -15.81 3.97 -43.89
C ASP A 117 -16.81 5.06 -44.32
N ILE A 118 -16.90 6.17 -43.55
CA ILE A 118 -17.69 7.36 -43.97
C ILE A 118 -17.15 7.92 -45.30
N GLU A 119 -15.83 8.04 -45.44
CA GLU A 119 -15.20 8.55 -46.67
C GLU A 119 -15.48 7.64 -47.87
N LYS A 120 -15.31 6.31 -47.71
CA LYS A 120 -15.60 5.33 -48.76
C LYS A 120 -17.05 5.38 -49.20
N THR A 121 -17.98 5.42 -48.22
CA THR A 121 -19.45 5.50 -48.49
C THR A 121 -19.80 6.79 -49.21
N SER A 122 -19.27 7.92 -48.77
CA SER A 122 -19.48 9.24 -49.43
C SER A 122 -18.96 9.27 -50.86
N THR A 123 -17.79 8.70 -51.05
CA THR A 123 -17.17 8.63 -52.42
C THR A 123 -17.99 7.75 -53.34
N ALA A 124 -18.39 6.55 -52.88
CA ALA A 124 -19.21 5.62 -53.66
C ALA A 124 -20.55 6.23 -54.06
N GLU A 125 -21.23 6.97 -53.12
CA GLU A 125 -22.52 7.58 -53.42
C GLU A 125 -22.37 8.78 -54.41
N LYS A 126 -21.28 9.57 -54.33
CA LYS A 126 -20.98 10.64 -55.30
C LYS A 126 -20.70 10.06 -56.71
N GLU A 127 -20.00 8.95 -56.79
CA GLU A 127 -19.77 8.21 -58.02
C GLU A 127 -21.08 7.67 -58.62
N ARG A 128 -21.95 7.10 -57.81
CA ARG A 128 -23.27 6.63 -58.18
C ARG A 128 -24.15 7.75 -58.73
N ILE A 129 -24.18 8.92 -58.07
CA ILE A 129 -24.87 10.11 -58.55
C ILE A 129 -24.29 10.55 -59.92
N THR A 130 -22.97 10.54 -60.06
CA THR A 130 -22.30 10.90 -61.30
C THR A 130 -22.68 9.97 -62.45
N SER A 131 -22.59 8.66 -62.22
CA SER A 131 -22.92 7.62 -63.23
C SER A 131 -24.40 7.71 -63.64
N LYS A 132 -25.33 7.82 -62.69
CA LYS A 132 -26.77 7.99 -63.02
C LYS A 132 -27.02 9.23 -63.84
N THR A 133 -26.38 10.37 -63.48
CA THR A 133 -26.55 11.63 -64.22
C THR A 133 -25.99 11.54 -65.62
N ASN A 134 -24.80 10.96 -65.77
CA ASN A 134 -24.18 10.78 -67.11
C ASN A 134 -25.06 9.87 -67.98
N SER A 135 -25.52 8.73 -67.48
CA SER A 135 -26.40 7.83 -68.24
C SER A 135 -27.71 8.53 -68.64
N ALA A 136 -28.29 9.38 -67.77
CA ALA A 136 -29.47 10.13 -68.12
C ALA A 136 -29.19 11.21 -69.21
N ILE A 137 -28.04 11.87 -69.13
CA ILE A 137 -27.61 12.84 -70.17
C ILE A 137 -27.35 12.12 -71.51
N GLU A 138 -26.66 10.99 -71.49
CA GLU A 138 -26.42 10.18 -72.69
C GLU A 138 -27.72 9.75 -73.39
N ARG A 139 -28.74 9.33 -72.61
CA ARG A 139 -30.07 9.00 -73.12
C ARG A 139 -30.71 10.22 -73.83
N LEU A 140 -30.67 11.39 -73.19
CA LEU A 140 -31.18 12.62 -73.75
C LEU A 140 -30.44 13.06 -75.04
N MET A 141 -29.11 12.84 -75.06
CA MET A 141 -28.31 13.14 -76.22
C MET A 141 -28.52 12.18 -77.38
N ALA A 142 -28.81 10.91 -77.08
CA ALA A 142 -29.12 9.86 -78.08
C ALA A 142 -30.53 10.03 -78.71
N GLU A 143 -31.38 10.80 -78.08
CA GLU A 143 -32.73 11.09 -78.58
C GLU A 143 -32.65 11.85 -79.95
N LYS A 144 -32.98 11.14 -81.04
CA LYS A 144 -32.95 11.72 -82.39
C LYS A 144 -34.04 12.78 -82.55
N ILE A 145 -33.66 14.01 -82.91
CA ILE A 145 -34.59 15.04 -83.31
C ILE A 145 -34.77 14.91 -84.82
N PRO A 146 -35.99 14.63 -85.34
CA PRO A 146 -36.19 14.35 -86.76
C PRO A 146 -35.81 15.58 -87.62
N ASP A 147 -35.06 15.25 -88.70
CA ASP A 147 -34.62 16.30 -89.69
C ASP A 147 -35.83 16.90 -90.44
N SER A 148 -36.98 16.21 -90.48
CA SER A 148 -38.20 16.67 -91.16
C SER A 148 -38.92 17.75 -90.41
N LEU A 149 -38.57 18.15 -89.20
CA LEU A 149 -39.21 19.22 -88.44
C LEU A 149 -38.85 20.62 -88.96
N PRO A 150 -39.78 21.62 -88.89
CA PRO A 150 -39.47 22.99 -89.18
C PRO A 150 -38.31 23.49 -88.32
N LYS A 151 -37.47 24.37 -88.91
CA LYS A 151 -36.24 24.90 -88.25
C LYS A 151 -36.48 25.49 -86.87
N ALA A 152 -37.59 26.20 -86.71
CA ALA A 152 -37.97 26.79 -85.41
C ALA A 152 -38.33 25.75 -84.37
N GLU A 153 -39.07 24.71 -84.78
CA GLU A 153 -39.50 23.63 -83.88
C GLU A 153 -38.31 22.73 -83.49
N ARG A 154 -37.40 22.46 -84.37
CA ARG A 154 -36.14 21.76 -84.09
C ARG A 154 -35.28 22.58 -83.10
N ALA A 155 -35.15 23.86 -83.28
CA ALA A 155 -34.42 24.72 -82.34
C ALA A 155 -35.04 24.70 -80.93
N LYS A 156 -36.39 24.72 -80.85
CA LYS A 156 -37.12 24.63 -79.60
C LYS A 156 -36.85 23.27 -78.85
N ARG A 157 -36.89 22.14 -79.59
CA ARG A 157 -36.59 20.84 -79.00
C ARG A 157 -35.15 20.73 -78.54
N ILE A 158 -34.18 21.31 -79.27
CA ILE A 158 -32.77 21.36 -78.81
C ILE A 158 -32.65 22.22 -77.53
N ALA A 159 -33.37 23.39 -77.49
CA ALA A 159 -33.33 24.22 -76.28
C ALA A 159 -33.94 23.50 -75.07
N GLU A 160 -35.10 22.83 -75.22
CA GLU A 160 -35.73 22.03 -74.15
C GLU A 160 -34.85 20.86 -73.67
N ARG A 161 -34.14 20.20 -74.62
CA ARG A 161 -33.16 19.15 -74.27
C ARG A 161 -31.98 19.71 -73.46
N ASN A 162 -31.44 20.86 -73.90
CA ASN A 162 -30.34 21.51 -73.22
C ASN A 162 -30.72 21.98 -71.80
N GLU A 163 -31.96 22.49 -71.63
CA GLU A 163 -32.51 22.85 -70.34
C GLU A 163 -32.62 21.61 -69.41
N LYS A 164 -33.15 20.49 -69.91
CA LYS A 164 -33.19 19.23 -69.16
C LYS A 164 -31.79 18.76 -68.74
N ILE A 165 -30.81 18.87 -69.63
CA ILE A 165 -29.43 18.53 -69.28
C ILE A 165 -28.84 19.47 -68.25
N ALA A 166 -29.11 20.79 -68.37
CA ALA A 166 -28.66 21.77 -67.40
C ALA A 166 -29.29 21.49 -65.99
N LYS A 167 -30.58 21.16 -65.96
CA LYS A 167 -31.28 20.77 -64.74
C LYS A 167 -30.66 19.49 -64.11
N LEU A 168 -30.45 18.43 -64.89
CA LEU A 168 -29.79 17.22 -64.40
C LEU A 168 -28.40 17.46 -63.78
N ARG A 169 -27.62 18.36 -64.42
CA ARG A 169 -26.29 18.75 -63.87
C ARG A 169 -26.40 19.54 -62.57
N SER A 170 -27.38 20.46 -62.49
CA SER A 170 -27.66 21.23 -61.27
C SER A 170 -28.13 20.32 -60.15
N ASP A 171 -29.09 19.44 -60.41
CA ASP A 171 -29.60 18.47 -59.40
C ASP A 171 -28.47 17.51 -58.95
N SER A 172 -27.60 17.04 -59.85
CA SER A 172 -26.45 16.24 -59.51
C SER A 172 -25.46 16.97 -58.56
N LYS A 173 -25.23 18.28 -58.87
CA LYS A 173 -24.36 19.13 -58.02
C LYS A 173 -24.94 19.28 -56.63
N ALA A 174 -26.25 19.59 -56.55
CA ALA A 174 -26.96 19.71 -55.26
C ALA A 174 -26.94 18.38 -54.46
N ALA A 175 -27.20 17.27 -55.14
CA ALA A 175 -27.17 15.94 -54.48
C ALA A 175 -25.77 15.63 -53.93
N LYS A 176 -24.70 15.91 -54.70
CA LYS A 176 -23.30 15.70 -54.22
C LYS A 176 -22.93 16.63 -53.04
N SER A 177 -23.41 17.90 -53.06
CA SER A 177 -23.24 18.81 -51.91
C SER A 177 -23.86 18.23 -50.67
N LYS A 178 -25.11 17.77 -50.78
CA LYS A 178 -25.84 17.13 -49.65
C LYS A 178 -25.11 15.92 -49.08
N VAL A 179 -24.58 15.01 -49.94
CA VAL A 179 -23.75 13.87 -49.49
C VAL A 179 -22.49 14.36 -48.78
N SER A 180 -21.87 15.48 -49.26
CA SER A 180 -20.68 16.02 -48.59
C SER A 180 -21.00 16.60 -47.21
N GLU A 181 -22.11 17.29 -47.05
CA GLU A 181 -22.58 17.88 -45.79
C GLU A 181 -22.92 16.80 -44.80
N GLU A 182 -23.65 15.75 -45.21
CA GLU A 182 -23.97 14.58 -44.40
C GLU A 182 -22.72 13.83 -43.95
N SER A 183 -21.74 13.64 -44.87
CA SER A 183 -20.46 13.03 -44.54
C SER A 183 -19.67 13.84 -43.51
N GLN A 184 -19.66 15.17 -43.65
CA GLN A 184 -18.96 16.05 -42.72
C GLN A 184 -19.61 16.00 -41.33
N SER A 185 -20.94 16.08 -41.24
CA SER A 185 -21.68 15.97 -39.98
C SER A 185 -21.42 14.63 -39.30
N SER A 186 -21.42 13.53 -40.06
CA SER A 186 -21.09 12.18 -39.51
C SER A 186 -19.64 12.11 -38.99
N LYS A 187 -18.66 12.67 -39.68
CA LYS A 187 -17.26 12.74 -39.26
C LYS A 187 -17.09 13.56 -37.96
N GLU A 188 -17.84 14.66 -37.83
CA GLU A 188 -17.87 15.49 -36.62
C GLU A 188 -18.47 14.70 -35.45
N GLY A 189 -19.56 13.97 -35.67
CA GLY A 189 -20.16 13.06 -34.68
C GLY A 189 -19.15 12.03 -34.16
N VAL A 190 -18.48 11.31 -35.05
CA VAL A 190 -17.44 10.31 -34.70
C VAL A 190 -16.29 10.93 -33.89
N ARG A 191 -15.86 12.15 -34.26
CA ARG A 191 -14.79 12.87 -33.51
C ARG A 191 -15.24 13.26 -32.12
N SER A 192 -16.48 13.77 -31.99
CA SER A 192 -17.09 14.15 -30.71
C SER A 192 -17.21 12.93 -29.78
N ASP A 193 -17.79 11.85 -30.28
CA ASP A 193 -17.97 10.61 -29.51
C ASP A 193 -16.63 10.02 -29.03
N ALA A 194 -15.62 10.00 -29.90
CA ALA A 194 -14.28 9.55 -29.53
C ALA A 194 -13.67 10.43 -28.40
N THR A 195 -13.94 11.73 -28.43
CA THR A 195 -13.47 12.67 -27.41
C THR A 195 -14.14 12.39 -26.06
N VAL A 196 -15.47 12.22 -26.05
CA VAL A 196 -16.24 11.88 -24.84
C VAL A 196 -15.80 10.55 -24.24
N ARG A 197 -15.69 9.50 -25.08
CA ARG A 197 -15.20 8.19 -24.67
C ARG A 197 -13.78 8.25 -24.06
N LYS A 198 -12.88 9.03 -24.65
CA LYS A 198 -11.52 9.24 -24.09
C LYS A 198 -11.53 9.96 -22.76
N GLN A 199 -12.42 10.91 -22.58
CA GLN A 199 -12.59 11.61 -21.31
C GLN A 199 -13.08 10.65 -20.23
N GLN A 200 -14.10 9.84 -20.50
CA GLN A 200 -14.59 8.80 -19.58
C GLN A 200 -13.48 7.83 -19.18
N VAL A 201 -12.70 7.33 -20.15
CA VAL A 201 -11.54 6.46 -19.89
C VAL A 201 -10.47 7.15 -19.01
N SER A 202 -10.40 8.47 -19.00
CA SER A 202 -9.48 9.24 -18.16
C SER A 202 -10.00 9.43 -16.74
N GLU A 203 -11.32 9.41 -16.52
CA GLU A 203 -11.96 9.55 -15.20
C GLU A 203 -12.01 8.23 -14.44
N GLU A 204 -12.34 7.10 -15.10
CA GLU A 204 -12.39 5.77 -14.47
C GLU A 204 -11.21 5.47 -13.53
N PRO A 205 -9.92 5.67 -13.91
CA PRO A 205 -8.80 5.34 -13.04
C PRO A 205 -8.64 6.25 -11.82
N LYS A 206 -9.31 7.39 -11.75
CA LYS A 206 -9.17 8.33 -10.63
C LYS A 206 -9.77 7.77 -9.36
N GLU A 207 -10.97 7.21 -9.45
CA GLU A 207 -11.65 6.58 -8.32
C GLU A 207 -10.88 5.36 -7.82
N ASP A 208 -10.45 4.50 -8.74
CA ASP A 208 -9.65 3.31 -8.40
C ASP A 208 -8.33 3.69 -7.72
N ARG A 209 -7.65 4.74 -8.20
CA ARG A 209 -6.41 5.26 -7.56
C ARG A 209 -6.67 5.81 -6.17
N ALA A 210 -7.78 6.54 -5.97
CA ALA A 210 -8.17 7.06 -4.67
C ALA A 210 -8.46 5.90 -3.69
N ALA A 211 -9.18 4.88 -4.12
CA ALA A 211 -9.46 3.69 -3.32
C ALA A 211 -8.17 2.92 -2.98
N ASN A 212 -7.27 2.70 -3.95
CA ASN A 212 -5.98 2.04 -3.72
C ASN A 212 -5.11 2.82 -2.73
N SER A 213 -5.09 4.16 -2.84
CA SER A 213 -4.34 5.03 -1.92
C SER A 213 -4.91 4.97 -0.50
N ALA A 214 -6.24 4.99 -0.35
CA ALA A 214 -6.92 4.86 0.94
C ALA A 214 -6.61 3.51 1.60
N ASN A 215 -6.69 2.41 0.85
CA ASN A 215 -6.36 1.07 1.32
C ASN A 215 -4.89 0.97 1.77
N ALA A 216 -3.94 1.45 0.96
CA ALA A 216 -2.53 1.47 1.32
C ALA A 216 -2.26 2.31 2.59
N SER A 217 -2.98 3.43 2.77
CA SER A 217 -2.90 4.26 3.99
C SER A 217 -3.42 3.50 5.22
N ALA A 218 -4.56 2.81 5.09
CA ALA A 218 -5.13 2.00 6.17
C ALA A 218 -4.18 0.85 6.57
N GLU A 219 -3.61 0.12 5.61
CA GLU A 219 -2.62 -0.93 5.85
C GLU A 219 -1.38 -0.39 6.58
N ARG A 220 -0.84 0.77 6.16
CA ARG A 220 0.31 1.41 6.83
C ARG A 220 0.01 1.81 8.27
N LYS A 221 -1.21 2.32 8.56
CA LYS A 221 -1.67 2.63 9.92
C LYS A 221 -1.75 1.36 10.77
N GLN A 222 -2.25 0.26 10.21
CA GLN A 222 -2.31 -1.03 10.89
C GLN A 222 -0.90 -1.57 11.23
N VAL A 223 0.04 -1.49 10.29
CA VAL A 223 1.46 -1.85 10.54
C VAL A 223 2.06 -1.00 11.66
N ALA A 224 1.78 0.30 11.69
CA ALA A 224 2.27 1.20 12.74
C ALA A 224 1.68 0.84 14.12
N SER A 225 0.40 0.54 14.20
CA SER A 225 -0.27 0.10 15.44
C SER A 225 0.30 -1.21 15.96
N ARG A 226 0.44 -2.22 15.10
CA ARG A 226 1.05 -3.51 15.44
C ARG A 226 2.49 -3.36 15.93
N LEU A 227 3.29 -2.53 15.27
CA LEU A 227 4.66 -2.24 15.69
C LEU A 227 4.70 -1.61 17.09
N LYS A 228 3.82 -0.63 17.35
CA LYS A 228 3.72 0.03 18.67
C LYS A 228 3.39 -0.99 19.77
N SER A 229 2.41 -1.86 19.55
CA SER A 229 2.02 -2.89 20.50
C SER A 229 3.15 -3.90 20.74
N ALA A 230 3.82 -4.37 19.67
CA ALA A 230 4.92 -5.30 19.78
C ALA A 230 6.14 -4.72 20.52
N ILE A 231 6.46 -3.44 20.32
CA ILE A 231 7.52 -2.75 21.06
C ILE A 231 7.14 -2.61 22.55
N SER A 232 5.88 -2.31 22.87
CA SER A 232 5.39 -2.27 24.26
C SER A 232 5.55 -3.63 24.94
N ALA A 233 5.10 -4.70 24.29
CA ALA A 233 5.25 -6.06 24.79
C ALA A 233 6.71 -6.47 25.03
N ALA A 234 7.62 -6.10 24.12
CA ALA A 234 9.05 -6.37 24.30
C ALA A 234 9.65 -5.59 25.49
N ARG A 235 9.17 -4.39 25.77
CA ARG A 235 9.59 -3.61 26.94
C ARG A 235 9.06 -4.19 28.25
N GLU A 236 7.83 -4.65 28.27
CA GLU A 236 7.20 -5.30 29.43
C GLU A 236 7.86 -6.63 29.74
N ALA A 237 8.16 -7.45 28.70
CA ALA A 237 8.91 -8.69 28.86
C ALA A 237 10.29 -8.45 29.49
N TYR A 238 11.01 -7.42 29.05
CA TYR A 238 12.28 -7.04 29.67
C TYR A 238 12.12 -6.62 31.13
N LYS A 239 11.08 -5.86 31.47
CA LYS A 239 10.80 -5.44 32.84
C LYS A 239 10.54 -6.65 33.73
N ALA A 240 9.71 -7.59 33.28
CA ALA A 240 9.43 -8.84 33.99
C ALA A 240 10.69 -9.71 34.18
N ALA A 241 11.52 -9.84 33.13
CA ALA A 241 12.78 -10.58 33.23
C ALA A 241 13.75 -9.94 34.23
N LYS A 242 13.83 -8.61 34.24
CA LYS A 242 14.64 -7.88 35.22
C LYS A 242 14.16 -8.08 36.65
N GLU A 243 12.84 -8.00 36.89
CA GLU A 243 12.24 -8.22 38.20
C GLU A 243 12.47 -9.65 38.70
N SER A 244 12.34 -10.65 37.81
CA SER A 244 12.66 -12.05 38.09
C SER A 244 14.14 -12.24 38.46
N LEU A 245 15.05 -11.62 37.70
CA LEU A 245 16.49 -11.65 38.04
C LEU A 245 16.76 -10.99 39.38
N ASP A 246 16.16 -9.82 39.65
CA ASP A 246 16.31 -9.12 40.92
C ASP A 246 15.91 -10.01 42.09
N SER A 247 14.79 -10.73 41.98
CA SER A 247 14.29 -11.65 43.02
C SER A 247 15.19 -12.87 43.19
N SER A 248 15.61 -13.51 42.08
CA SER A 248 16.49 -14.67 42.12
C SER A 248 17.85 -14.35 42.78
N TYR A 249 18.40 -13.16 42.46
CA TYR A 249 19.67 -12.73 43.03
C TYR A 249 19.55 -12.35 44.51
N GLU A 250 18.42 -11.86 44.97
CA GLU A 250 18.20 -11.67 46.42
C GLU A 250 18.18 -12.99 47.20
N GLU A 251 17.63 -14.05 46.60
CA GLU A 251 17.71 -15.40 47.18
C GLU A 251 19.15 -15.94 47.19
N ILE A 252 19.92 -15.71 46.11
CA ILE A 252 21.34 -16.09 46.07
C ILE A 252 22.13 -15.33 47.15
N TYR A 253 21.92 -14.01 47.29
CA TYR A 253 22.53 -13.21 48.33
C TYR A 253 22.21 -13.76 49.74
N GLN A 254 20.97 -14.14 49.97
CA GLN A 254 20.57 -14.69 51.28
C GLN A 254 21.24 -16.01 51.55
N ARG A 255 21.23 -16.93 50.57
CA ARG A 255 21.83 -18.25 50.70
C ARG A 255 23.33 -18.16 50.99
N GLU A 256 24.07 -17.35 50.23
CA GLU A 256 25.52 -17.23 50.41
C GLU A 256 25.85 -16.48 51.72
N PHE A 257 25.04 -15.51 52.15
CA PHE A 257 25.19 -14.89 53.46
C PHE A 257 24.98 -15.88 54.60
N ASP A 258 23.98 -16.75 54.54
CA ASP A 258 23.67 -17.74 55.57
C ASP A 258 24.79 -18.80 55.69
N LYS A 259 25.38 -19.21 54.56
CA LYS A 259 26.57 -20.08 54.55
C LYS A 259 27.74 -19.42 55.30
N ILE A 260 28.10 -18.20 54.95
CA ILE A 260 29.21 -17.48 55.58
C ILE A 260 28.92 -17.24 57.08
N ALA A 261 27.67 -16.94 57.46
CA ALA A 261 27.27 -16.74 58.83
C ALA A 261 27.34 -18.03 59.66
N ALA A 262 27.10 -19.19 59.02
CA ALA A 262 27.23 -20.49 59.67
C ALA A 262 28.72 -20.88 59.92
N GLU A 263 29.58 -20.58 58.92
CA GLU A 263 31.02 -20.93 59.00
C GLU A 263 31.83 -19.95 59.85
N MET A 264 31.47 -18.64 59.79
CA MET A 264 32.23 -17.56 60.43
C MET A 264 31.32 -16.66 61.30
N PRO A 265 30.68 -17.24 62.35
CA PRO A 265 29.78 -16.48 63.20
C PRO A 265 30.55 -15.48 64.08
N LYS A 266 29.90 -14.41 64.48
CA LYS A 266 30.44 -13.50 65.50
C LYS A 266 30.52 -14.21 66.84
N VAL A 267 31.72 -14.47 67.33
CA VAL A 267 31.90 -15.01 68.66
C VAL A 267 31.49 -13.96 69.68
N SER A 268 30.42 -14.25 70.43
CA SER A 268 30.04 -13.40 71.55
C SER A 268 31.07 -13.61 72.66
N LYS A 269 31.87 -12.57 72.98
CA LYS A 269 32.71 -12.60 74.16
C LYS A 269 31.76 -12.79 75.36
N ARG A 270 31.65 -13.99 75.90
CA ARG A 270 31.02 -14.24 77.20
C ARG A 270 31.75 -13.35 78.18
N LYS A 271 31.06 -12.34 78.73
CA LYS A 271 31.53 -11.56 79.89
C LYS A 271 31.71 -12.61 81.02
N GLY A 272 32.99 -12.91 81.26
CA GLY A 272 33.36 -13.74 82.41
C GLY A 272 32.78 -13.12 83.69
N LYS A 273 31.87 -13.81 84.35
CA LYS A 273 31.44 -13.46 85.68
C LYS A 273 32.71 -13.55 86.54
N SER A 274 33.30 -12.42 86.87
CA SER A 274 34.29 -12.26 87.90
C SER A 274 33.64 -12.75 89.21
N SER A 275 34.05 -13.93 89.68
CA SER A 275 33.71 -14.40 91.00
C SER A 275 34.40 -13.50 92.02
N LYS A 276 33.60 -12.59 92.63
CA LYS A 276 34.03 -11.94 93.85
C LYS A 276 34.26 -12.99 94.90
N LYS A 277 35.50 -13.25 95.22
CA LYS A 277 35.91 -13.92 96.50
C LYS A 277 35.54 -12.97 97.62
N THR A 278 34.57 -13.35 98.38
CA THR A 278 34.31 -12.80 99.73
C THR A 278 35.35 -13.41 100.74
N LYS A 279 36.11 -12.58 101.41
CA LYS A 279 36.63 -12.80 102.71
C LYS A 279 35.71 -12.36 103.76
#